data_9fb0d748aafa39e48fa25cea1ec294a0
#
_entry.id   9fb0d748aafa39e48fa25cea1ec294a0
#
_cell.length_a   1.000
_cell.length_b   1.000
_cell.length_c   1.000
_cell.angle_alpha   90.00
_cell.angle_beta   90.00
_cell.angle_gamma   90.00
#
_symmetry.space_group_name_H-M   'P 1'
#
loop_
_entity.id
_entity.type
_entity.pdbx_description
1 polymer ?
#
loop_
_entity_poly.entity_id
_entity_poly.type
_entity_poly.pdbx_seq_one_letter_code
_entity_poly.pdbx_strand_id
1 'polypeptide(L)'
;EALALIPEDMGRYTEESAAAVQKAKDAVKENLPSAEQETVNGYAAAIQTAVNALTLLGADYTEVDAVLAKVPGDLSIYTEESVEALNAVIASIDRTKTIEEQQAVAAYAEALENAIAALVRKPVPADYQGVEELLGEIPKDLSIYTEKSVKALNAAKEAIVWDLDDSRQEEVDQFAENLKAALDGLTLKPADYSAVNAALAKVSNDLSIYTEESIQPLQTAINSVESGKTILDQAEVDGWAAAIENALAGLQVRKADYSKVEEAIKKIPADLSLYTDASVKALEDAKNSVVTERPVTEQESVDGYAKKIDAAI
;
A
#
# COMPACT_ATOMS: atom_id res chain seq x y z
N GLU A 1 51.65 -72.33 24.02
CA GLU A 1 51.89 -71.29 23.05
C GLU A 1 50.68 -71.01 22.17
N ALA A 2 50.03 -72.02 21.49
CA ALA A 2 48.89 -71.81 20.63
C ALA A 2 47.65 -71.16 21.32
N LEU A 3 47.36 -71.59 22.59
CA LEU A 3 46.27 -71.04 23.40
C LEU A 3 46.48 -69.57 23.73
N ALA A 4 47.75 -69.09 23.78
CA ALA A 4 48.06 -67.70 24.04
C ALA A 4 47.83 -66.76 22.80
N LEU A 5 47.59 -67.36 21.64
CA LEU A 5 47.22 -66.63 20.40
C LEU A 5 45.73 -66.27 20.33
N ILE A 6 44.90 -66.92 21.19
CA ILE A 6 43.45 -66.60 21.22
C ILE A 6 43.25 -65.22 21.78
N PRO A 7 42.60 -64.29 21.05
CA PRO A 7 42.29 -62.93 21.54
C PRO A 7 41.55 -62.98 22.89
N GLU A 8 41.84 -62.07 23.79
CA GLU A 8 41.16 -61.94 25.08
C GLU A 8 39.66 -61.55 24.90
N ASP A 9 39.38 -60.71 23.97
CA ASP A 9 37.99 -60.30 23.66
C ASP A 9 37.49 -60.95 22.37
N MET A 10 36.84 -62.11 22.53
CA MET A 10 36.22 -62.83 21.44
C MET A 10 34.90 -62.20 20.97
N GLY A 11 34.30 -61.24 21.73
CA GLY A 11 33.08 -60.55 21.40
C GLY A 11 33.22 -59.58 20.19
N ARG A 12 34.46 -59.35 19.74
CA ARG A 12 34.77 -58.52 18.56
C ARG A 12 34.67 -59.29 17.24
N TYR A 13 34.50 -60.59 17.28
CA TYR A 13 34.49 -61.45 16.09
C TYR A 13 33.10 -62.05 15.85
N THR A 14 32.86 -62.47 14.61
CA THR A 14 31.60 -63.15 14.27
C THR A 14 31.40 -64.43 15.10
N GLU A 15 30.15 -64.71 15.48
CA GLU A 15 29.79 -65.87 16.27
C GLU A 15 30.32 -67.18 15.66
N GLU A 16 30.25 -67.31 14.33
CA GLU A 16 30.76 -68.46 13.59
C GLU A 16 32.27 -68.65 13.75
N SER A 17 33.06 -67.57 13.53
CA SER A 17 34.53 -67.66 13.63
C SER A 17 34.98 -67.81 15.09
N ALA A 18 34.32 -67.19 16.05
CA ALA A 18 34.58 -67.35 17.48
C ALA A 18 34.24 -68.74 17.95
N ALA A 19 33.13 -69.31 17.51
CA ALA A 19 32.76 -70.73 17.85
C ALA A 19 33.77 -71.74 17.28
N ALA A 20 34.37 -71.45 16.11
CA ALA A 20 35.43 -72.39 15.60
C ALA A 20 36.68 -72.40 16.48
N VAL A 21 37.09 -71.19 17.01
CA VAL A 21 38.20 -71.11 17.98
C VAL A 21 37.84 -71.81 19.28
N GLN A 22 36.63 -71.60 19.79
CA GLN A 22 36.18 -72.25 21.03
C GLN A 22 36.15 -73.80 20.85
N LYS A 23 35.66 -74.27 19.71
CA LYS A 23 35.68 -75.67 19.37
C LYS A 23 37.09 -76.32 19.33
N ALA A 24 38.02 -75.54 18.70
CA ALA A 24 39.42 -76.00 18.64
C ALA A 24 40.05 -76.02 20.04
N LYS A 25 39.72 -75.02 20.90
CA LYS A 25 40.16 -74.94 22.29
C LYS A 25 39.63 -76.09 23.13
N ASP A 26 38.35 -76.39 23.01
CA ASP A 26 37.68 -77.44 23.78
C ASP A 26 38.13 -78.89 23.41
N ALA A 27 38.67 -79.01 22.19
CA ALA A 27 39.25 -80.34 21.74
C ALA A 27 40.59 -80.67 22.39
N VAL A 28 41.25 -79.67 23.05
CA VAL A 28 42.57 -79.87 23.66
C VAL A 28 42.44 -80.78 24.86
N LYS A 29 43.18 -81.92 24.84
CA LYS A 29 43.36 -82.76 25.97
C LYS A 29 44.69 -82.49 26.65
N GLU A 30 44.65 -82.27 27.94
CA GLU A 30 45.85 -82.04 28.74
C GLU A 30 46.47 -83.37 29.24
N ASN A 31 47.73 -83.31 29.63
CA ASN A 31 48.49 -84.40 30.23
C ASN A 31 48.65 -85.63 29.32
N LEU A 32 48.73 -85.47 28.02
CA LEU A 32 49.04 -86.55 27.09
C LEU A 32 50.49 -86.96 27.22
N PRO A 33 50.76 -88.28 27.09
CA PRO A 33 52.13 -88.78 27.12
C PRO A 33 52.96 -88.30 25.94
N SER A 34 54.27 -88.25 26.06
CA SER A 34 55.18 -87.78 25.02
C SER A 34 55.07 -88.54 23.70
N ALA A 35 54.58 -89.79 23.74
CA ALA A 35 54.28 -90.55 22.51
C ALA A 35 53.15 -89.94 21.65
N GLU A 36 52.31 -89.04 22.23
CA GLU A 36 51.22 -88.40 21.51
C GLU A 36 51.54 -86.93 21.12
N GLN A 37 52.82 -86.64 20.97
CA GLN A 37 53.29 -85.29 20.57
C GLN A 37 52.66 -84.79 19.24
N GLU A 38 52.37 -85.72 18.31
CA GLU A 38 51.73 -85.40 17.02
C GLU A 38 50.29 -84.97 17.24
N THR A 39 49.56 -85.58 18.19
CA THR A 39 48.22 -85.14 18.61
C THR A 39 48.25 -83.74 19.21
N VAL A 40 49.21 -83.45 20.08
CA VAL A 40 49.38 -82.10 20.66
C VAL A 40 49.71 -81.08 19.61
N ASN A 41 50.55 -81.37 18.63
CA ASN A 41 50.84 -80.51 17.48
C ASN A 41 49.60 -80.30 16.63
N GLY A 42 48.74 -81.30 16.47
CA GLY A 42 47.46 -81.18 15.76
C GLY A 42 46.52 -80.19 16.45
N TYR A 43 46.43 -80.26 17.82
CA TYR A 43 45.64 -79.26 18.55
C TYR A 43 46.19 -77.85 18.36
N ALA A 44 47.47 -77.64 18.39
CA ALA A 44 48.12 -76.36 18.18
C ALA A 44 47.83 -75.80 16.75
N ALA A 45 47.92 -76.67 15.75
CA ALA A 45 47.61 -76.36 14.38
C ALA A 45 46.13 -75.98 14.16
N ALA A 46 45.22 -76.69 14.80
CA ALA A 46 43.77 -76.40 14.73
C ALA A 46 43.45 -75.06 15.38
N ILE A 47 44.02 -74.78 16.54
CA ILE A 47 43.83 -73.44 17.18
C ILE A 47 44.40 -72.35 16.30
N GLN A 48 45.59 -72.49 15.79
CA GLN A 48 46.21 -71.48 14.90
C GLN A 48 45.39 -71.22 13.65
N THR A 49 44.86 -72.32 13.05
CA THR A 49 43.98 -72.26 11.86
C THR A 49 42.69 -71.46 12.19
N ALA A 50 42.05 -71.81 13.34
CA ALA A 50 40.84 -71.18 13.77
C ALA A 50 41.07 -69.70 14.12
N VAL A 51 42.17 -69.38 14.81
CA VAL A 51 42.54 -67.98 15.12
C VAL A 51 42.82 -67.15 13.83
N ASN A 52 43.53 -67.70 12.87
CA ASN A 52 43.79 -67.07 11.61
C ASN A 52 42.55 -66.85 10.75
N ALA A 53 41.49 -67.64 10.99
CA ALA A 53 40.20 -67.50 10.33
C ALA A 53 39.18 -66.63 11.07
N LEU A 54 39.61 -65.92 12.14
CA LEU A 54 38.74 -64.98 12.86
C LEU A 54 38.32 -63.83 11.95
N THR A 55 37.02 -63.58 11.93
CA THR A 55 36.42 -62.52 11.17
C THR A 55 35.80 -61.48 12.13
N LEU A 56 36.24 -60.21 12.05
CA LEU A 56 35.70 -59.13 12.89
C LEU A 56 34.22 -58.90 12.59
N LEU A 57 33.47 -58.55 13.62
CA LEU A 57 32.12 -58.02 13.46
C LEU A 57 32.16 -56.76 12.62
N GLY A 58 31.11 -56.56 11.82
CA GLY A 58 30.89 -55.25 11.17
C GLY A 58 30.65 -54.14 12.20
N ALA A 59 30.98 -52.92 11.85
CA ALA A 59 30.64 -51.77 12.64
C ALA A 59 29.11 -51.56 12.74
N ASP A 60 28.66 -50.90 13.80
CA ASP A 60 27.26 -50.53 13.98
C ASP A 60 26.96 -49.20 13.23
N TYR A 61 26.04 -49.26 12.25
CA TYR A 61 25.59 -48.12 11.43
C TYR A 61 24.25 -47.56 11.87
N THR A 62 23.69 -48.00 13.02
CA THR A 62 22.35 -47.60 13.47
C THR A 62 22.20 -46.06 13.53
N GLU A 63 23.21 -45.37 14.02
CA GLU A 63 23.23 -43.92 14.12
C GLU A 63 23.29 -43.27 12.73
N VAL A 64 24.13 -43.77 11.82
CA VAL A 64 24.22 -43.31 10.43
C VAL A 64 22.88 -43.45 9.72
N ASP A 65 22.21 -44.61 9.89
CA ASP A 65 20.91 -44.89 9.28
C ASP A 65 19.80 -44.00 9.86
N ALA A 66 19.86 -43.70 11.16
CA ALA A 66 18.95 -42.75 11.81
C ALA A 66 19.12 -41.33 11.28
N VAL A 67 20.36 -40.89 10.98
CA VAL A 67 20.62 -39.58 10.40
C VAL A 67 20.25 -39.56 8.92
N LEU A 68 20.52 -40.61 8.16
CA LEU A 68 20.08 -40.73 6.76
C LEU A 68 18.56 -40.59 6.61
N ALA A 69 17.81 -41.14 7.58
CA ALA A 69 16.35 -40.99 7.58
C ALA A 69 15.85 -39.57 7.79
N LYS A 70 16.72 -38.64 8.27
CA LYS A 70 16.42 -37.21 8.42
C LYS A 70 16.65 -36.42 7.13
N VAL A 71 17.25 -37.00 6.10
CA VAL A 71 17.45 -36.32 4.80
C VAL A 71 16.09 -35.94 4.22
N PRO A 72 15.86 -34.67 3.83
CA PRO A 72 14.60 -34.24 3.25
C PRO A 72 14.22 -35.07 2.01
N GLY A 73 12.96 -35.46 1.92
CA GLY A 73 12.47 -36.29 0.80
C GLY A 73 12.43 -35.53 -0.53
N ASP A 74 12.32 -34.15 -0.49
CA ASP A 74 12.39 -33.28 -1.64
C ASP A 74 13.61 -32.37 -1.52
N LEU A 75 14.63 -32.67 -2.28
CA LEU A 75 15.86 -31.88 -2.38
C LEU A 75 15.79 -30.81 -3.49
N SER A 76 14.75 -30.77 -4.29
CA SER A 76 14.62 -29.82 -5.40
C SER A 76 14.50 -28.36 -4.95
N ILE A 77 14.05 -28.16 -3.72
CA ILE A 77 13.89 -26.84 -3.09
C ILE A 77 15.20 -26.24 -2.54
N TYR A 78 16.30 -27.02 -2.53
CA TYR A 78 17.60 -26.56 -2.06
C TYR A 78 18.53 -26.22 -3.24
N THR A 79 19.57 -25.44 -2.98
CA THR A 79 20.58 -25.08 -3.98
C THR A 79 21.36 -26.32 -4.43
N GLU A 80 21.72 -26.36 -5.69
CA GLU A 80 22.44 -27.49 -6.29
C GLU A 80 23.75 -27.77 -5.54
N GLU A 81 24.51 -26.72 -5.20
CA GLU A 81 25.77 -26.81 -4.46
C GLU A 81 25.60 -27.50 -3.09
N SER A 82 24.56 -27.11 -2.32
CA SER A 82 24.32 -27.71 -0.99
C SER A 82 23.84 -29.16 -1.09
N VAL A 83 23.05 -29.49 -2.12
CA VAL A 83 22.62 -30.86 -2.40
C VAL A 83 23.78 -31.74 -2.88
N GLU A 84 24.67 -31.22 -3.72
CA GLU A 84 25.88 -31.92 -4.15
C GLU A 84 26.78 -32.23 -2.97
N ALA A 85 26.97 -31.27 -2.05
CA ALA A 85 27.76 -31.46 -0.84
C ALA A 85 27.18 -32.58 0.05
N LEU A 86 25.85 -32.59 0.25
CA LEU A 86 25.16 -33.66 0.99
C LEU A 86 25.34 -35.01 0.30
N ASN A 87 25.14 -35.07 -1.02
CA ASN A 87 25.29 -36.32 -1.79
C ASN A 87 26.72 -36.84 -1.75
N ALA A 88 27.74 -35.97 -1.75
CA ALA A 88 29.13 -36.37 -1.60
C ALA A 88 29.40 -37.02 -0.23
N VAL A 89 28.83 -36.49 0.84
CA VAL A 89 28.92 -37.11 2.19
C VAL A 89 28.23 -38.48 2.20
N ILE A 90 27.02 -38.57 1.65
CA ILE A 90 26.29 -39.87 1.56
C ILE A 90 27.12 -40.89 0.78
N ALA A 91 27.70 -40.49 -0.35
CA ALA A 91 28.52 -41.37 -1.18
C ALA A 91 29.84 -41.78 -0.51
N SER A 92 30.33 -41.04 0.46
CA SER A 92 31.56 -41.34 1.20
C SER A 92 31.37 -42.41 2.29
N ILE A 93 30.14 -42.82 2.60
CA ILE A 93 29.83 -43.81 3.66
C ILE A 93 30.26 -45.17 3.20
N ASP A 94 31.35 -45.67 3.77
CA ASP A 94 31.87 -47.04 3.54
C ASP A 94 31.21 -48.00 4.52
N ARG A 95 30.38 -48.91 4.02
CA ARG A 95 29.62 -49.89 4.81
C ARG A 95 30.37 -51.21 5.08
N THR A 96 31.65 -51.27 4.72
CA THR A 96 32.50 -52.44 4.93
C THR A 96 33.35 -52.32 6.20
N LYS A 97 33.21 -51.26 6.97
CA LYS A 97 33.96 -51.01 8.20
C LYS A 97 33.65 -52.07 9.24
N THR A 98 34.67 -52.41 10.00
CA THR A 98 34.57 -53.34 11.11
C THR A 98 34.38 -52.63 12.45
N ILE A 99 34.08 -53.38 13.51
CA ILE A 99 33.93 -52.84 14.87
C ILE A 99 35.17 -52.08 15.37
N GLU A 100 36.34 -52.37 14.83
CA GLU A 100 37.57 -51.63 15.15
C GLU A 100 37.58 -50.23 14.60
N GLU A 101 36.74 -49.97 13.56
CA GLU A 101 36.62 -48.71 12.87
C GLU A 101 35.32 -47.95 13.28
N GLN A 102 34.70 -48.35 14.42
CA GLN A 102 33.43 -47.77 14.88
C GLN A 102 33.50 -46.23 15.02
N GLN A 103 34.66 -45.69 15.42
CA GLN A 103 34.83 -44.23 15.50
C GLN A 103 34.75 -43.59 14.12
N ALA A 104 35.25 -44.21 13.07
CA ALA A 104 35.13 -43.73 11.70
C ALA A 104 33.65 -43.74 11.23
N VAL A 105 32.89 -44.76 11.66
CA VAL A 105 31.44 -44.83 11.38
C VAL A 105 30.67 -43.72 12.11
N ALA A 106 30.99 -43.45 13.37
CA ALA A 106 30.41 -42.30 14.10
C ALA A 106 30.69 -40.95 13.41
N ALA A 107 31.89 -40.78 12.84
CA ALA A 107 32.21 -39.59 12.06
C ALA A 107 31.37 -39.41 10.79
N TYR A 108 30.88 -40.51 10.18
CA TYR A 108 29.91 -40.42 9.07
C TYR A 108 28.56 -39.82 9.52
N ALA A 109 28.07 -40.20 10.71
CA ALA A 109 26.84 -39.65 11.26
C ALA A 109 26.96 -38.15 11.51
N GLU A 110 28.07 -37.72 12.12
CA GLU A 110 28.36 -36.30 12.38
C GLU A 110 28.48 -35.49 11.05
N ALA A 111 29.24 -36.01 10.07
CA ALA A 111 29.41 -35.40 8.78
C ALA A 111 28.07 -35.26 8.04
N LEU A 112 27.20 -36.25 8.14
CA LEU A 112 25.87 -36.27 7.53
C LEU A 112 24.93 -35.24 8.21
N GLU A 113 24.94 -35.17 9.56
CA GLU A 113 24.18 -34.15 10.29
C GLU A 113 24.58 -32.75 9.89
N ASN A 114 25.91 -32.51 9.80
CA ASN A 114 26.43 -31.20 9.35
C ASN A 114 26.04 -30.89 7.91
N ALA A 115 26.07 -31.85 7.01
CA ALA A 115 25.67 -31.68 5.62
C ALA A 115 24.16 -31.38 5.46
N ILE A 116 23.32 -32.05 6.28
CA ILE A 116 21.87 -31.78 6.32
C ILE A 116 21.63 -30.36 6.86
N ALA A 117 22.31 -29.97 7.92
CA ALA A 117 22.19 -28.63 8.50
C ALA A 117 22.71 -27.53 7.57
N ALA A 118 23.63 -27.86 6.66
CA ALA A 118 24.20 -26.95 5.66
C ALA A 118 23.36 -26.82 4.39
N LEU A 119 22.19 -27.48 4.28
CA LEU A 119 21.31 -27.33 3.13
C LEU A 119 20.78 -25.90 3.03
N VAL A 120 21.01 -25.24 1.88
CA VAL A 120 20.58 -23.89 1.58
C VAL A 120 19.38 -23.93 0.67
N ARG A 121 18.24 -23.38 1.13
CA ARG A 121 17.02 -23.29 0.33
C ARG A 121 17.20 -22.37 -0.85
N LYS A 122 16.71 -22.75 -2.04
CA LYS A 122 16.64 -21.85 -3.19
C LYS A 122 15.74 -20.65 -2.85
N PRO A 123 16.11 -19.43 -3.27
CA PRO A 123 15.23 -18.29 -3.14
C PRO A 123 13.95 -18.53 -3.97
N VAL A 124 12.81 -18.37 -3.36
CA VAL A 124 11.50 -18.36 -4.03
C VAL A 124 11.11 -16.87 -4.15
N PRO A 125 10.63 -16.40 -5.31
CA PRO A 125 10.16 -15.03 -5.43
C PRO A 125 9.09 -14.72 -4.38
N ALA A 126 9.14 -13.52 -3.81
CA ALA A 126 8.08 -13.02 -2.94
C ALA A 126 6.77 -12.85 -3.74
N ASP A 127 5.65 -12.90 -3.06
CA ASP A 127 4.33 -12.68 -3.66
C ASP A 127 4.01 -11.18 -3.72
N TYR A 128 3.92 -10.64 -4.94
CA TYR A 128 3.58 -9.24 -5.22
C TYR A 128 2.11 -9.04 -5.60
N GLN A 129 1.25 -10.06 -5.52
CA GLN A 129 -0.14 -9.95 -5.97
C GLN A 129 -0.85 -8.73 -5.36
N GLY A 130 -0.72 -8.51 -4.04
CA GLY A 130 -1.33 -7.38 -3.36
C GLY A 130 -0.83 -6.01 -3.87
N VAL A 131 0.46 -5.92 -4.22
CA VAL A 131 1.05 -4.70 -4.80
C VAL A 131 0.51 -4.47 -6.22
N GLU A 132 0.47 -5.51 -7.05
CA GLU A 132 -0.01 -5.44 -8.44
C GLU A 132 -1.48 -5.07 -8.53
N GLU A 133 -2.33 -5.63 -7.66
CA GLU A 133 -3.75 -5.30 -7.56
C GLU A 133 -3.93 -3.80 -7.25
N LEU A 134 -3.23 -3.28 -6.24
CA LEU A 134 -3.30 -1.86 -5.87
C LEU A 134 -2.74 -0.93 -6.93
N LEU A 135 -1.69 -1.32 -7.66
CA LEU A 135 -1.20 -0.57 -8.81
C LEU A 135 -2.25 -0.48 -9.92
N GLY A 136 -3.07 -1.54 -10.09
CA GLY A 136 -4.19 -1.56 -11.03
C GLY A 136 -5.37 -0.66 -10.62
N GLU A 137 -5.52 -0.36 -9.32
CA GLU A 137 -6.56 0.52 -8.78
C GLU A 137 -6.23 2.02 -8.92
N ILE A 138 -4.99 2.37 -9.30
CA ILE A 138 -4.60 3.77 -9.45
C ILE A 138 -5.47 4.46 -10.49
N PRO A 139 -6.12 5.60 -10.16
CA PRO A 139 -6.92 6.36 -11.09
C PRO A 139 -6.12 6.77 -12.33
N LYS A 140 -6.72 6.61 -13.51
CA LYS A 140 -6.07 6.97 -14.79
C LYS A 140 -5.80 8.46 -14.91
N ASP A 141 -6.67 9.28 -14.33
CA ASP A 141 -6.52 10.74 -14.30
C ASP A 141 -6.21 11.21 -12.88
N LEU A 142 -4.95 11.52 -12.65
CA LEU A 142 -4.48 12.10 -11.40
C LEU A 142 -4.53 13.63 -11.38
N SER A 143 -4.90 14.28 -12.49
CA SER A 143 -4.91 15.74 -12.60
C SER A 143 -5.97 16.40 -11.72
N ILE A 144 -7.00 15.66 -11.33
CA ILE A 144 -8.09 16.12 -10.46
C ILE A 144 -7.75 16.10 -8.97
N TYR A 145 -6.64 15.44 -8.59
CA TYR A 145 -6.20 15.35 -7.19
C TYR A 145 -5.15 16.43 -6.86
N THR A 146 -5.01 16.70 -5.57
CA THR A 146 -4.01 17.67 -5.09
C THR A 146 -2.59 17.18 -5.35
N GLU A 147 -1.68 18.07 -5.67
CA GLU A 147 -0.27 17.77 -5.92
C GLU A 147 0.37 17.00 -4.74
N LYS A 148 0.02 17.39 -3.51
CA LYS A 148 0.51 16.75 -2.29
C LYS A 148 0.12 15.26 -2.22
N SER A 149 -1.14 14.92 -2.50
CA SER A 149 -1.59 13.53 -2.44
C SER A 149 -1.05 12.69 -3.59
N VAL A 150 -0.95 13.25 -4.80
CA VAL A 150 -0.32 12.60 -5.96
C VAL A 150 1.17 12.35 -5.72
N LYS A 151 1.88 13.29 -5.10
CA LYS A 151 3.29 13.13 -4.74
C LYS A 151 3.49 11.99 -3.73
N ALA A 152 2.61 11.87 -2.75
CA ALA A 152 2.64 10.76 -1.78
C ALA A 152 2.43 9.40 -2.48
N LEU A 153 1.47 9.32 -3.40
CA LEU A 153 1.22 8.12 -4.19
C LEU A 153 2.44 7.74 -5.05
N ASN A 154 3.05 8.70 -5.73
CA ASN A 154 4.24 8.45 -6.54
C ASN A 154 5.42 7.98 -5.68
N ALA A 155 5.62 8.57 -4.51
CA ALA A 155 6.66 8.14 -3.56
C ALA A 155 6.44 6.71 -3.09
N ALA A 156 5.20 6.30 -2.81
CA ALA A 156 4.89 4.92 -2.43
C ALA A 156 5.17 3.94 -3.59
N LYS A 157 4.85 4.31 -4.83
CA LYS A 157 5.17 3.52 -6.03
C LYS A 157 6.67 3.37 -6.27
N GLU A 158 7.42 4.46 -6.14
CA GLU A 158 8.88 4.49 -6.35
C GLU A 158 9.63 3.72 -5.26
N ALA A 159 9.04 3.55 -4.09
CA ALA A 159 9.63 2.79 -2.99
C ALA A 159 9.53 1.27 -3.17
N ILE A 160 8.75 0.77 -4.15
CA ILE A 160 8.60 -0.67 -4.39
C ILE A 160 9.91 -1.22 -4.95
N VAL A 161 10.50 -2.16 -4.21
CA VAL A 161 11.65 -2.95 -4.66
C VAL A 161 11.12 -4.26 -5.21
N TRP A 162 11.41 -4.55 -6.46
CA TRP A 162 11.02 -5.78 -7.14
C TRP A 162 12.08 -6.87 -6.98
N ASP A 163 11.74 -8.11 -7.32
CA ASP A 163 12.64 -9.26 -7.32
C ASP A 163 13.18 -9.65 -5.91
N LEU A 164 12.42 -9.37 -4.86
CA LEU A 164 12.69 -9.90 -3.53
C LEU A 164 12.31 -11.37 -3.46
N ASP A 165 12.97 -12.11 -2.57
CA ASP A 165 12.61 -13.49 -2.26
C ASP A 165 11.62 -13.58 -1.09
N ASP A 166 11.09 -14.78 -0.86
CA ASP A 166 10.07 -15.06 0.15
C ASP A 166 10.52 -14.78 1.60
N SER A 167 11.83 -14.70 1.85
CA SER A 167 12.34 -14.30 3.17
C SER A 167 12.08 -12.83 3.48
N ARG A 168 11.78 -12.03 2.45
CA ARG A 168 11.47 -10.60 2.53
C ARG A 168 10.00 -10.29 2.20
N GLN A 169 9.10 -11.29 2.34
CA GLN A 169 7.66 -11.10 2.07
C GLN A 169 7.07 -9.96 2.91
N GLU A 170 7.47 -9.82 4.17
CA GLU A 170 7.01 -8.73 5.05
C GLU A 170 7.30 -7.34 4.48
N GLU A 171 8.43 -7.17 3.77
CA GLU A 171 8.73 -5.90 3.09
C GLU A 171 7.81 -5.66 1.90
N VAL A 172 7.49 -6.71 1.14
CA VAL A 172 6.53 -6.63 0.03
C VAL A 172 5.13 -6.28 0.54
N ASP A 173 4.70 -6.89 1.64
CA ASP A 173 3.44 -6.59 2.29
C ASP A 173 3.40 -5.12 2.76
N GLN A 174 4.52 -4.61 3.29
CA GLN A 174 4.65 -3.19 3.67
C GLN A 174 4.55 -2.25 2.46
N PHE A 175 5.06 -2.63 1.28
CA PHE A 175 4.86 -1.82 0.07
C PHE A 175 3.37 -1.76 -0.30
N ALA A 176 2.64 -2.87 -0.19
CA ALA A 176 1.20 -2.89 -0.43
C ALA A 176 0.45 -1.98 0.57
N GLU A 177 0.77 -2.05 1.86
CA GLU A 177 0.18 -1.19 2.87
C GLU A 177 0.45 0.30 2.61
N ASN A 178 1.69 0.66 2.28
CA ASN A 178 2.08 2.04 1.97
C ASN A 178 1.36 2.55 0.71
N LEU A 179 1.27 1.73 -0.33
CA LEU A 179 0.57 2.05 -1.57
C LEU A 179 -0.92 2.24 -1.32
N LYS A 180 -1.53 1.34 -0.54
CA LYS A 180 -2.94 1.45 -0.13
C LYS A 180 -3.20 2.74 0.65
N ALA A 181 -2.36 3.05 1.63
CA ALA A 181 -2.49 4.28 2.42
C ALA A 181 -2.39 5.54 1.53
N ALA A 182 -1.51 5.52 0.52
CA ALA A 182 -1.36 6.62 -0.42
C ALA A 182 -2.55 6.75 -1.38
N LEU A 183 -3.15 5.64 -1.82
CA LEU A 183 -4.38 5.60 -2.63
C LEU A 183 -5.57 6.15 -1.83
N ASP A 184 -5.77 5.64 -0.61
CA ASP A 184 -6.84 6.10 0.30
C ASP A 184 -6.66 7.58 0.68
N GLY A 185 -5.42 8.08 0.65
CA GLY A 185 -5.05 9.47 0.92
C GLY A 185 -5.23 10.43 -0.27
N LEU A 186 -5.67 9.96 -1.44
CA LEU A 186 -5.90 10.83 -2.58
C LEU A 186 -7.02 11.84 -2.26
N THR A 187 -6.69 13.13 -2.42
CA THR A 187 -7.58 14.24 -2.09
C THR A 187 -7.87 15.04 -3.34
N LEU A 188 -9.15 15.22 -3.69
CA LEU A 188 -9.55 16.03 -4.82
C LEU A 188 -9.10 17.49 -4.64
N LYS A 189 -8.76 18.14 -5.72
CA LYS A 189 -8.55 19.59 -5.76
C LYS A 189 -9.85 20.30 -5.40
N PRO A 190 -9.79 21.45 -4.69
CA PRO A 190 -10.97 22.31 -4.53
C PRO A 190 -11.40 22.86 -5.90
N ALA A 191 -12.68 23.18 -6.02
CA ALA A 191 -13.17 23.93 -7.17
C ALA A 191 -12.56 25.34 -7.21
N ASP A 192 -12.46 25.90 -8.40
CA ASP A 192 -12.02 27.29 -8.60
C ASP A 192 -13.20 28.25 -8.45
N TYR A 193 -13.20 29.06 -7.40
CA TYR A 193 -14.20 30.07 -7.10
C TYR A 193 -13.86 31.44 -7.66
N SER A 194 -12.82 31.59 -8.48
CA SER A 194 -12.36 32.89 -8.96
C SER A 194 -13.46 33.66 -9.71
N ALA A 195 -14.26 32.98 -10.55
CA ALA A 195 -15.37 33.57 -11.27
C ALA A 195 -16.50 34.00 -10.32
N VAL A 196 -16.85 33.19 -9.31
CA VAL A 196 -17.84 33.56 -8.29
C VAL A 196 -17.39 34.81 -7.52
N ASN A 197 -16.14 34.81 -7.05
CA ASN A 197 -15.58 35.92 -6.32
C ASN A 197 -15.54 37.21 -7.17
N ALA A 198 -15.22 37.09 -8.47
CA ALA A 198 -15.24 38.19 -9.39
C ALA A 198 -16.67 38.74 -9.63
N ALA A 199 -17.67 37.88 -9.70
CA ALA A 199 -19.09 38.26 -9.81
C ALA A 199 -19.59 38.95 -8.54
N LEU A 200 -19.26 38.39 -7.36
CA LEU A 200 -19.62 38.97 -6.06
C LEU A 200 -18.98 40.32 -5.84
N ALA A 201 -17.73 40.53 -6.30
CA ALA A 201 -17.06 41.82 -6.21
C ALA A 201 -17.74 42.96 -7.02
N LYS A 202 -18.59 42.61 -8.00
CA LYS A 202 -19.39 43.60 -8.78
C LYS A 202 -20.67 44.00 -8.05
N VAL A 203 -21.06 43.30 -7.00
CA VAL A 203 -22.27 43.61 -6.24
C VAL A 203 -22.05 44.88 -5.44
N SER A 204 -22.89 45.91 -5.70
CA SER A 204 -22.85 47.19 -4.97
C SER A 204 -23.21 46.96 -3.48
N ASN A 205 -22.52 47.68 -2.59
CA ASN A 205 -22.89 47.76 -1.18
C ASN A 205 -24.23 48.47 -0.94
N ASP A 206 -24.66 49.32 -1.87
CA ASP A 206 -25.94 50.01 -1.83
C ASP A 206 -26.80 49.57 -3.02
N LEU A 207 -27.80 48.75 -2.72
CA LEU A 207 -28.82 48.30 -3.67
C LEU A 207 -30.12 49.10 -3.58
N SER A 208 -30.18 50.17 -2.76
CA SER A 208 -31.41 50.95 -2.51
C SER A 208 -31.93 51.69 -3.75
N ILE A 209 -31.09 51.89 -4.76
CA ILE A 209 -31.46 52.52 -6.04
C ILE A 209 -32.22 51.60 -6.99
N TYR A 210 -32.22 50.27 -6.73
CA TYR A 210 -32.87 49.28 -7.60
C TYR A 210 -34.23 48.87 -7.07
N THR A 211 -35.05 48.30 -7.92
CA THR A 211 -36.37 47.78 -7.54
C THR A 211 -36.22 46.49 -6.73
N GLU A 212 -37.06 46.26 -5.72
CA GLU A 212 -37.04 45.08 -4.87
C GLU A 212 -37.17 43.80 -5.69
N GLU A 213 -38.06 43.82 -6.72
CA GLU A 213 -38.25 42.68 -7.62
C GLU A 213 -36.97 42.31 -8.39
N SER A 214 -36.17 43.28 -8.78
CA SER A 214 -34.91 43.02 -9.49
C SER A 214 -33.75 42.59 -8.56
N ILE A 215 -33.83 42.92 -7.26
CA ILE A 215 -32.85 42.51 -6.23
C ILE A 215 -33.04 41.06 -5.83
N GLN A 216 -34.27 40.54 -5.78
CA GLN A 216 -34.58 39.20 -5.32
C GLN A 216 -33.80 38.09 -6.06
N PRO A 217 -33.71 38.08 -7.40
CA PRO A 217 -32.87 37.11 -8.12
C PRO A 217 -31.40 37.17 -7.73
N LEU A 218 -30.85 38.37 -7.50
CA LEU A 218 -29.47 38.56 -7.08
C LEU A 218 -29.21 38.00 -5.69
N GLN A 219 -30.10 38.28 -4.74
CA GLN A 219 -30.00 37.69 -3.38
C GLN A 219 -30.11 36.18 -3.40
N THR A 220 -31.01 35.64 -4.22
CA THR A 220 -31.16 34.18 -4.41
C THR A 220 -29.88 33.58 -4.97
N ALA A 221 -29.29 34.16 -6.01
CA ALA A 221 -28.07 33.67 -6.61
C ALA A 221 -26.87 33.71 -5.63
N ILE A 222 -26.76 34.82 -4.85
CA ILE A 222 -25.70 34.94 -3.82
C ILE A 222 -25.88 33.84 -2.73
N ASN A 223 -27.08 33.64 -2.26
CA ASN A 223 -27.39 32.69 -1.18
C ASN A 223 -27.26 31.22 -1.62
N SER A 224 -27.27 30.94 -2.93
CA SER A 224 -27.06 29.59 -3.47
C SER A 224 -25.58 29.18 -3.50
N VAL A 225 -24.65 30.11 -3.28
CA VAL A 225 -23.22 29.79 -3.28
C VAL A 225 -22.83 28.97 -2.05
N GLU A 226 -22.40 27.75 -2.27
CA GLU A 226 -21.89 26.85 -1.24
C GLU A 226 -20.35 26.81 -1.28
N SER A 227 -19.72 26.71 -0.13
CA SER A 227 -18.26 26.53 -0.02
C SER A 227 -17.89 25.06 0.04
N GLY A 228 -16.62 24.73 -0.24
CA GLY A 228 -16.08 23.37 -0.04
C GLY A 228 -16.34 22.40 -1.20
N LYS A 229 -16.81 22.88 -2.35
CA LYS A 229 -16.92 22.06 -3.57
C LYS A 229 -15.55 21.66 -4.09
N THR A 230 -15.53 20.52 -4.79
CA THR A 230 -14.32 19.98 -5.41
C THR A 230 -14.28 20.28 -6.90
N ILE A 231 -13.16 19.98 -7.54
CA ILE A 231 -12.99 20.13 -9.00
C ILE A 231 -14.07 19.36 -9.79
N LEU A 232 -14.65 18.30 -9.22
CA LEU A 232 -15.73 17.55 -9.85
C LEU A 232 -17.03 18.35 -9.92
N ASP A 233 -17.19 19.34 -9.04
CA ASP A 233 -18.35 20.21 -8.94
C ASP A 233 -18.13 21.55 -9.67
N GLN A 234 -17.05 21.70 -10.46
CA GLN A 234 -16.66 22.97 -11.08
C GLN A 234 -17.79 23.58 -11.93
N ALA A 235 -18.53 22.75 -12.66
CA ALA A 235 -19.64 23.22 -13.49
C ALA A 235 -20.76 23.86 -12.65
N GLU A 236 -21.01 23.38 -11.44
CA GLU A 236 -21.99 23.96 -10.51
C GLU A 236 -21.48 25.32 -10.00
N VAL A 237 -20.19 25.40 -9.63
CA VAL A 237 -19.55 26.65 -9.19
C VAL A 237 -19.57 27.70 -10.29
N ASP A 238 -19.28 27.32 -11.53
CA ASP A 238 -19.35 28.22 -12.69
C ASP A 238 -20.81 28.68 -12.93
N GLY A 239 -21.77 27.80 -12.68
CA GLY A 239 -23.20 28.12 -12.74
C GLY A 239 -23.61 29.22 -11.75
N TRP A 240 -23.06 29.23 -10.53
CA TRP A 240 -23.31 30.28 -9.55
C TRP A 240 -22.76 31.63 -10.01
N ALA A 241 -21.55 31.64 -10.57
CA ALA A 241 -20.97 32.88 -11.14
C ALA A 241 -21.87 33.47 -12.24
N ALA A 242 -22.33 32.59 -13.15
CA ALA A 242 -23.22 33.02 -14.24
C ALA A 242 -24.59 33.49 -13.70
N ALA A 243 -25.14 32.84 -12.67
CA ALA A 243 -26.39 33.27 -12.06
C ALA A 243 -26.30 34.65 -11.42
N ILE A 244 -25.20 34.92 -10.68
CA ILE A 244 -24.94 36.24 -10.09
C ILE A 244 -24.79 37.30 -11.19
N GLU A 245 -24.01 37.02 -12.24
CA GLU A 245 -23.81 37.99 -13.35
C GLU A 245 -25.11 38.26 -14.08
N ASN A 246 -25.93 37.26 -14.36
CA ASN A 246 -27.24 37.44 -14.99
C ASN A 246 -28.18 38.25 -14.09
N ALA A 247 -28.18 38.00 -12.79
CA ALA A 247 -28.98 38.77 -11.85
C ALA A 247 -28.52 40.22 -11.74
N LEU A 248 -27.19 40.49 -11.75
CA LEU A 248 -26.65 41.84 -11.80
C LEU A 248 -27.06 42.58 -13.06
N ALA A 249 -27.03 41.92 -14.21
CA ALA A 249 -27.49 42.52 -15.49
C ALA A 249 -28.99 42.75 -15.51
N GLY A 250 -29.77 42.05 -14.72
CA GLY A 250 -31.22 42.18 -14.58
C GLY A 250 -31.65 43.30 -13.62
N LEU A 251 -30.73 43.94 -12.91
CA LEU A 251 -31.07 45.01 -11.95
C LEU A 251 -31.75 46.20 -12.65
N GLN A 252 -32.89 46.64 -12.11
CA GLN A 252 -33.69 47.77 -12.62
C GLN A 252 -33.68 48.92 -11.63
N VAL A 253 -33.22 50.08 -12.10
CA VAL A 253 -33.21 51.29 -11.28
C VAL A 253 -34.66 51.73 -11.02
N ARG A 254 -34.96 52.04 -9.75
CA ARG A 254 -36.28 52.60 -9.35
C ARG A 254 -36.51 53.95 -10.04
N LYS A 255 -37.79 54.23 -10.32
CA LYS A 255 -38.22 55.55 -10.74
C LYS A 255 -38.08 56.54 -9.57
N ALA A 256 -37.82 57.79 -9.90
CA ALA A 256 -37.85 58.90 -8.96
C ALA A 256 -39.25 59.08 -8.39
N ASP A 257 -39.34 59.63 -7.19
CA ASP A 257 -40.60 59.98 -6.53
C ASP A 257 -41.07 61.38 -7.02
N TYR A 258 -42.22 61.42 -7.67
CA TYR A 258 -42.86 62.61 -8.20
C TYR A 258 -43.89 63.21 -7.25
N SER A 259 -44.10 62.69 -6.05
CA SER A 259 -45.10 63.17 -5.06
C SER A 259 -45.06 64.66 -4.85
N LYS A 260 -43.85 65.22 -4.72
CA LYS A 260 -43.69 66.71 -4.56
C LYS A 260 -44.12 67.44 -5.80
N VAL A 261 -43.87 66.99 -7.03
CA VAL A 261 -44.34 67.58 -8.27
C VAL A 261 -45.85 67.55 -8.34
N GLU A 262 -46.46 66.44 -7.99
CA GLU A 262 -47.92 66.31 -7.95
C GLU A 262 -48.56 67.20 -6.94
N GLU A 263 -47.92 67.32 -5.73
CA GLU A 263 -48.37 68.29 -4.71
C GLU A 263 -48.26 69.73 -5.17
N ALA A 264 -47.19 70.12 -5.86
CA ALA A 264 -47.03 71.46 -6.44
C ALA A 264 -48.11 71.68 -7.51
N ILE A 265 -48.36 70.71 -8.37
CA ILE A 265 -49.43 70.82 -9.41
C ILE A 265 -50.82 71.05 -8.75
N LYS A 266 -51.12 70.37 -7.66
CA LYS A 266 -52.42 70.51 -6.94
C LYS A 266 -52.62 71.90 -6.35
N LYS A 267 -51.56 72.68 -6.08
CA LYS A 267 -51.66 73.98 -5.57
C LYS A 267 -52.05 75.03 -6.66
N ILE A 268 -52.00 74.67 -7.93
CA ILE A 268 -52.32 75.57 -9.05
C ILE A 268 -53.80 75.90 -8.98
N PRO A 269 -54.15 77.24 -9.01
CA PRO A 269 -55.52 77.69 -9.00
C PRO A 269 -56.30 77.11 -10.21
N ALA A 270 -57.57 76.66 -9.96
CA ALA A 270 -58.44 76.17 -11.04
C ALA A 270 -58.85 77.23 -12.09
N ASP A 271 -58.91 78.51 -11.67
CA ASP A 271 -59.22 79.61 -12.53
C ASP A 271 -57.97 80.55 -12.69
N LEU A 272 -57.33 80.46 -13.84
CA LEU A 272 -56.17 81.27 -14.20
C LEU A 272 -56.49 82.54 -14.89
N SER A 273 -57.78 82.85 -15.16
CA SER A 273 -58.22 84.07 -15.85
C SER A 273 -58.00 85.35 -15.05
N LEU A 274 -57.71 85.21 -13.74
CA LEU A 274 -57.41 86.32 -12.85
C LEU A 274 -55.92 86.74 -12.79
N TYR A 275 -55.08 86.01 -13.49
CA TYR A 275 -53.62 86.21 -13.49
C TYR A 275 -53.15 86.78 -14.81
N THR A 276 -51.97 87.36 -14.84
CA THR A 276 -51.41 87.96 -16.07
C THR A 276 -50.95 86.86 -17.04
N ASP A 277 -51.02 87.14 -18.35
CA ASP A 277 -50.56 86.16 -19.38
C ASP A 277 -49.08 85.78 -19.15
N ALA A 278 -48.26 86.69 -18.63
CA ALA A 278 -46.85 86.40 -18.32
C ALA A 278 -46.69 85.37 -17.18
N SER A 279 -47.51 85.49 -16.09
CA SER A 279 -47.47 84.57 -14.97
C SER A 279 -48.09 83.21 -15.33
N VAL A 280 -49.16 83.20 -16.08
CA VAL A 280 -49.77 81.98 -16.62
C VAL A 280 -48.75 81.19 -17.50
N LYS A 281 -48.09 82.00 -18.44
CA LYS A 281 -47.05 81.38 -19.27
C LYS A 281 -45.88 80.83 -18.46
N ALA A 282 -45.42 81.52 -17.47
CA ALA A 282 -44.34 81.04 -16.61
C ALA A 282 -44.71 79.72 -15.90
N LEU A 283 -45.95 79.59 -15.43
CA LEU A 283 -46.50 78.36 -14.82
C LEU A 283 -46.61 77.23 -15.85
N GLU A 284 -47.09 77.52 -17.06
CA GLU A 284 -47.15 76.55 -18.14
C GLU A 284 -45.76 76.05 -18.55
N ASP A 285 -44.79 76.98 -18.70
CA ASP A 285 -43.41 76.65 -19.01
C ASP A 285 -42.78 75.75 -17.90
N ALA A 286 -43.09 76.03 -16.61
CA ALA A 286 -42.64 75.21 -15.48
C ALA A 286 -43.25 73.80 -15.52
N LYS A 287 -44.59 73.72 -15.78
CA LYS A 287 -45.27 72.40 -15.92
C LYS A 287 -44.72 71.58 -17.10
N ASN A 288 -44.57 72.24 -18.25
CA ASN A 288 -44.07 71.60 -19.47
C ASN A 288 -42.59 71.19 -19.39
N SER A 289 -41.83 71.75 -18.44
CA SER A 289 -40.44 71.39 -18.17
C SER A 289 -40.32 70.04 -17.45
N VAL A 290 -41.42 69.47 -16.90
CA VAL A 290 -41.40 68.20 -16.15
C VAL A 290 -41.14 67.08 -17.13
N VAL A 291 -40.00 66.41 -16.97
CA VAL A 291 -39.69 65.14 -17.64
C VAL A 291 -40.08 64.01 -16.73
N THR A 292 -41.01 63.12 -17.17
CA THR A 292 -41.48 61.99 -16.45
C THR A 292 -40.52 60.77 -16.59
N GLU A 293 -40.69 59.76 -15.75
CA GLU A 293 -39.93 58.45 -15.82
C GLU A 293 -38.42 58.58 -15.54
N ARG A 294 -37.98 59.64 -14.85
CA ARG A 294 -36.57 59.77 -14.43
C ARG A 294 -36.23 58.72 -13.40
N PRO A 295 -34.98 58.20 -13.40
CA PRO A 295 -34.52 57.27 -12.39
C PRO A 295 -34.34 57.96 -11.02
N VAL A 296 -34.40 57.22 -9.93
CA VAL A 296 -34.22 57.72 -8.55
C VAL A 296 -32.86 58.43 -8.36
N THR A 297 -31.83 58.07 -9.15
CA THR A 297 -30.52 58.75 -9.15
C THR A 297 -30.63 60.23 -9.58
N GLU A 298 -31.74 60.63 -10.21
CA GLU A 298 -32.04 62.00 -10.63
C GLU A 298 -33.14 62.64 -9.75
N GLN A 299 -33.38 62.12 -8.53
CA GLN A 299 -34.41 62.65 -7.62
C GLN A 299 -34.27 64.15 -7.38
N GLU A 300 -33.06 64.64 -7.27
CA GLU A 300 -32.83 66.08 -7.07
C GLU A 300 -33.36 66.94 -8.26
N SER A 301 -33.22 66.42 -9.47
CA SER A 301 -33.78 67.09 -10.68
C SER A 301 -35.31 67.08 -10.64
N VAL A 302 -35.91 66.01 -10.19
CA VAL A 302 -37.37 65.84 -10.03
C VAL A 302 -37.88 66.83 -8.95
N ASP A 303 -37.20 66.86 -7.79
CA ASP A 303 -37.51 67.86 -6.72
C ASP A 303 -37.35 69.29 -7.22
N GLY A 304 -36.45 69.53 -8.17
CA GLY A 304 -36.26 70.85 -8.87
C GLY A 304 -37.48 71.26 -9.71
N TYR A 305 -38.21 70.33 -10.32
CA TYR A 305 -39.45 70.64 -11.04
C TYR A 305 -40.55 71.12 -10.06
N ALA A 306 -40.70 70.45 -8.92
CA ALA A 306 -41.66 70.95 -7.90
C ALA A 306 -41.34 72.33 -7.43
N LYS A 307 -40.05 72.67 -7.19
CA LYS A 307 -39.64 74.04 -6.81
C LYS A 307 -39.91 75.08 -7.89
N LYS A 308 -39.72 74.73 -9.18
CA LYS A 308 -40.03 75.64 -10.29
C LYS A 308 -41.52 75.91 -10.41
N ILE A 309 -42.37 74.88 -10.22
CA ILE A 309 -43.82 75.05 -10.23
C ILE A 309 -44.26 75.89 -9.03
N ASP A 310 -43.79 75.61 -7.81
CA ASP A 310 -44.11 76.37 -6.62
C ASP A 310 -43.68 77.85 -6.78
N ALA A 311 -42.54 78.12 -7.41
CA ALA A 311 -42.06 79.45 -7.64
C ALA A 311 -42.87 80.21 -8.74
N ALA A 312 -43.53 79.52 -9.63
CA ALA A 312 -44.35 80.09 -10.71
C ALA A 312 -45.83 80.26 -10.25
N ILE A 313 -46.27 79.64 -9.15
CA ILE A 313 -47.56 79.89 -8.50
C ILE A 313 -47.51 81.21 -7.75
#